data_968bb2f3b03d1938ce171b297db72a70
#
_entry.id   968bb2f3b03d1938ce171b297db72a70
#
_cell.length_a   1.000
_cell.length_b   1.000
_cell.length_c   1.000
_cell.angle_alpha   90.00
_cell.angle_beta   90.00
_cell.angle_gamma   90.00
#
_symmetry.space_group_name_H-M   'P 1'
#
loop_
_entity.id
_entity.type
_entity.pdbx_description
1 polymer ?
#
loop_
_entity_poly.entity_id
_entity_poly.type
_entity_poly.pdbx_seq_one_letter_code
_entity_poly.pdbx_strand_id
1 'polypeptide(L)'
;MGDRVILHSDINCCYASIEHLHHPELAGKPLAVGGDPEARHGIVLTADYIAKKYGVQTGMALWQAKQVCPDITFVSPRMDLYLRFSRMAHEIYAEYTDKQEPYGIDECWLDVTGSSSLKGDGLLIAQEISKRMKSELGITVSVGVSFNKIFAKLGSDYKKPDAITTMYKSEFKQKAWALPVSDLLYVGRSTNQKLAKFGIRTIGDLARADEGMLNSHLGKMGSILWSFANGYDESPVKLENTHAPIKSVGNSTTTPKDLVCDEDVKIVLYILAESVAARLRENGFRCRVVEISVRDNELFSFTRQKKIDHATNITGEIAAYAYQIFKENYNWSKPIRSIGVRGADLVTDNYWEQIDLFSSVEKREKQMKMDSAVDEIRRRFGFYSIQRGLMYRDRILSAVNAKEEHTVHPHGYFG
;
A
#
# COMPACT_ATOMS: atom_id res chain seq x y z
N MET A 1 28.24 17.55 16.88
CA MET A 1 27.21 16.52 16.84
C MET A 1 27.72 15.45 15.88
N GLY A 2 27.70 14.16 16.30
CA GLY A 2 28.06 13.06 15.39
C GLY A 2 27.04 12.90 14.26
N ASP A 3 27.43 12.23 13.18
CA ASP A 3 26.50 11.90 12.08
C ASP A 3 25.33 11.06 12.62
N ARG A 4 24.14 11.25 12.03
CA ARG A 4 22.96 10.40 12.33
C ARG A 4 23.26 8.95 11.94
N VAL A 5 22.67 8.02 12.66
CA VAL A 5 22.74 6.58 12.35
C VAL A 5 21.33 6.06 12.11
N ILE A 6 21.01 5.87 10.85
CA ILE A 6 19.72 5.41 10.37
C ILE A 6 19.86 4.01 9.79
N LEU A 7 19.04 3.10 10.28
CA LEU A 7 18.90 1.77 9.70
C LEU A 7 17.63 1.73 8.85
N HIS A 8 17.66 0.89 7.81
CA HIS A 8 16.47 0.46 7.10
C HIS A 8 16.47 -1.07 7.06
N SER A 9 15.48 -1.68 7.69
CA SER A 9 15.27 -3.12 7.71
C SER A 9 14.17 -3.51 6.74
N ASP A 10 14.41 -4.57 5.95
CA ASP A 10 13.50 -5.06 4.91
C ASP A 10 13.41 -6.59 5.03
N ILE A 11 12.21 -7.11 5.27
CA ILE A 11 11.97 -8.55 5.41
C ILE A 11 12.07 -9.22 4.04
N ASN A 12 13.01 -10.13 3.90
CA ASN A 12 13.29 -10.80 2.64
C ASN A 12 12.13 -11.66 2.14
N CYS A 13 11.56 -11.31 0.97
CA CYS A 13 10.43 -12.02 0.39
C CYS A 13 9.31 -12.28 1.40
N CYS A 14 8.92 -11.25 2.15
CA CYS A 14 8.12 -11.32 3.38
C CYS A 14 7.02 -12.40 3.34
N TYR A 15 6.04 -12.29 2.43
CA TYR A 15 4.92 -13.24 2.40
C TYR A 15 5.40 -14.68 2.09
N ALA A 16 6.27 -14.85 1.10
CA ALA A 16 6.77 -16.16 0.73
C ALA A 16 7.61 -16.80 1.84
N SER A 17 8.42 -16.01 2.56
CA SER A 17 9.20 -16.48 3.69
C SER A 17 8.32 -16.95 4.85
N ILE A 18 7.25 -16.20 5.15
CA ILE A 18 6.27 -16.57 6.18
C ILE A 18 5.50 -17.84 5.76
N GLU A 19 5.12 -17.95 4.48
CA GLU A 19 4.46 -19.16 3.99
C GLU A 19 5.36 -20.39 4.10
N HIS A 20 6.66 -20.28 3.82
CA HIS A 20 7.60 -21.40 4.00
C HIS A 20 7.67 -21.87 5.46
N LEU A 21 7.53 -20.98 6.46
CA LEU A 21 7.48 -21.38 7.87
C LEU A 21 6.24 -22.23 8.21
N HIS A 22 5.12 -21.97 7.50
CA HIS A 22 3.84 -22.64 7.74
C HIS A 22 3.61 -23.83 6.80
N HIS A 23 4.43 -23.95 5.75
CA HIS A 23 4.41 -25.00 4.75
C HIS A 23 5.80 -25.61 4.56
N PRO A 24 6.35 -26.34 5.57
CA PRO A 24 7.68 -26.91 5.50
C PRO A 24 7.89 -27.86 4.32
N GLU A 25 6.80 -28.50 3.84
CA GLU A 25 6.78 -29.40 2.66
C GLU A 25 7.13 -28.68 1.35
N LEU A 26 7.07 -27.35 1.33
CA LEU A 26 7.46 -26.51 0.18
C LEU A 26 8.92 -26.05 0.26
N ALA A 27 9.63 -26.41 1.31
CA ALA A 27 11.04 -26.01 1.47
C ALA A 27 11.88 -26.50 0.28
N GLY A 28 12.68 -25.58 -0.30
CA GLY A 28 13.52 -25.87 -1.46
C GLY A 28 12.79 -25.92 -2.79
N LYS A 29 11.48 -25.70 -2.85
CA LYS A 29 10.70 -25.57 -4.08
C LYS A 29 10.40 -24.11 -4.39
N PRO A 30 10.27 -23.70 -5.67
CA PRO A 30 9.90 -22.35 -6.03
C PRO A 30 8.45 -22.04 -5.58
N LEU A 31 8.30 -20.98 -4.79
CA LEU A 31 7.03 -20.55 -4.22
C LEU A 31 6.72 -19.11 -4.60
N ALA A 32 5.45 -18.84 -4.90
CA ALA A 32 4.93 -17.48 -4.94
C ALA A 32 3.60 -17.39 -4.21
N VAL A 33 3.42 -16.27 -3.50
CA VAL A 33 2.12 -15.86 -2.96
C VAL A 33 1.41 -15.06 -4.05
N GLY A 34 0.22 -15.48 -4.42
CA GLY A 34 -0.53 -14.87 -5.51
C GLY A 34 -2.01 -14.85 -5.26
N GLY A 35 -2.71 -13.92 -5.91
CA GLY A 35 -4.16 -13.82 -5.86
C GLY A 35 -4.85 -14.99 -6.59
N ASP A 36 -6.17 -14.98 -6.56
CA ASP A 36 -7.00 -15.98 -7.21
C ASP A 36 -7.17 -15.65 -8.72
N PRO A 37 -6.74 -16.55 -9.64
CA PRO A 37 -6.94 -16.36 -11.07
C PRO A 37 -8.42 -16.38 -11.48
N GLU A 38 -9.25 -17.19 -10.81
CA GLU A 38 -10.68 -17.33 -11.12
C GLU A 38 -11.43 -16.04 -10.73
N ALA A 39 -11.01 -15.39 -9.65
CA ALA A 39 -11.49 -14.08 -9.27
C ALA A 39 -10.86 -12.92 -10.07
N ARG A 40 -10.09 -13.22 -11.13
CA ARG A 40 -9.36 -12.23 -11.97
C ARG A 40 -8.27 -11.45 -11.23
N HIS A 41 -7.86 -11.89 -10.04
CA HIS A 41 -6.79 -11.31 -9.21
C HIS A 41 -5.47 -12.07 -9.34
N GLY A 42 -5.28 -12.79 -10.42
CA GLY A 42 -4.16 -13.70 -10.64
C GLY A 42 -2.81 -13.02 -10.90
N ILE A 43 -2.26 -12.29 -9.91
CA ILE A 43 -0.90 -11.72 -9.97
C ILE A 43 -0.04 -12.23 -8.82
N VAL A 44 1.28 -12.28 -9.06
CA VAL A 44 2.29 -12.55 -8.03
C VAL A 44 2.39 -11.35 -7.09
N LEU A 45 2.11 -11.54 -5.80
CA LEU A 45 2.33 -10.54 -4.76
C LEU A 45 3.78 -10.57 -4.27
N THR A 46 4.30 -11.78 -3.99
CA THR A 46 5.69 -12.00 -3.58
C THR A 46 6.14 -13.36 -4.07
N ALA A 47 7.36 -13.48 -4.57
CA ALA A 47 7.99 -14.75 -4.92
C ALA A 47 9.24 -14.97 -4.06
N ASP A 48 9.54 -16.22 -3.72
CA ASP A 48 10.77 -16.57 -3.04
C ASP A 48 12.01 -16.41 -3.93
N TYR A 49 13.20 -16.55 -3.36
CA TYR A 49 14.43 -16.38 -4.13
C TYR A 49 14.68 -17.50 -5.13
N ILE A 50 14.08 -18.69 -4.95
CA ILE A 50 14.17 -19.77 -5.93
C ILE A 50 13.37 -19.37 -7.17
N ALA A 51 12.10 -18.99 -7.03
CA ALA A 51 11.26 -18.53 -8.13
C ALA A 51 11.82 -17.28 -8.82
N LYS A 52 12.39 -16.32 -8.05
CA LYS A 52 13.06 -15.13 -8.60
C LYS A 52 14.24 -15.46 -9.52
N LYS A 53 15.00 -16.54 -9.24
CA LYS A 53 16.08 -17.00 -10.13
C LYS A 53 15.59 -17.46 -11.51
N TYR A 54 14.34 -17.93 -11.61
CA TYR A 54 13.69 -18.25 -12.88
C TYR A 54 13.09 -17.03 -13.58
N GLY A 55 13.19 -15.84 -12.98
CA GLY A 55 12.66 -14.58 -13.56
C GLY A 55 11.25 -14.21 -13.09
N VAL A 56 10.70 -14.89 -12.09
CA VAL A 56 9.39 -14.52 -11.52
C VAL A 56 9.51 -13.18 -10.77
N GLN A 57 8.60 -12.25 -11.06
CA GLN A 57 8.59 -10.90 -10.52
C GLN A 57 7.25 -10.56 -9.87
N THR A 58 7.27 -9.71 -8.85
CA THR A 58 6.07 -9.10 -8.25
C THR A 58 5.28 -8.33 -9.31
N GLY A 59 3.95 -8.50 -9.31
CA GLY A 59 3.05 -7.91 -10.30
C GLY A 59 2.92 -8.71 -11.61
N MET A 60 3.71 -9.77 -11.81
CA MET A 60 3.59 -10.66 -12.96
C MET A 60 2.29 -11.47 -12.86
N ALA A 61 1.59 -11.68 -13.97
CA ALA A 61 0.43 -12.57 -13.97
C ALA A 61 0.84 -14.02 -13.64
N LEU A 62 0.00 -14.75 -12.90
CA LEU A 62 0.34 -16.12 -12.46
C LEU A 62 0.64 -17.05 -13.64
N TRP A 63 -0.09 -16.92 -14.76
CA TRP A 63 0.17 -17.71 -15.97
C TRP A 63 1.55 -17.41 -16.57
N GLN A 64 2.02 -16.13 -16.54
CA GLN A 64 3.37 -15.77 -16.98
C GLN A 64 4.42 -16.35 -16.04
N ALA A 65 4.18 -16.25 -14.72
CA ALA A 65 5.07 -16.86 -13.74
C ALA A 65 5.20 -18.38 -13.93
N LYS A 66 4.09 -19.08 -14.27
CA LYS A 66 4.08 -20.51 -14.59
C LYS A 66 4.85 -20.83 -15.87
N GLN A 67 4.86 -19.92 -16.85
CA GLN A 67 5.66 -20.11 -18.09
C GLN A 67 7.16 -20.06 -17.83
N VAL A 68 7.63 -19.11 -16.99
CA VAL A 68 9.06 -18.96 -16.70
C VAL A 68 9.55 -19.92 -15.61
N CYS A 69 8.66 -20.38 -14.75
CA CYS A 69 8.94 -21.34 -13.68
C CYS A 69 7.84 -22.41 -13.62
N PRO A 70 7.93 -23.49 -14.46
CA PRO A 70 6.89 -24.51 -14.57
C PRO A 70 6.56 -25.24 -13.26
N ASP A 71 7.54 -25.40 -12.37
CA ASP A 71 7.38 -26.09 -11.09
C ASP A 71 6.94 -25.18 -9.93
N ILE A 72 6.61 -23.91 -10.23
CA ILE A 72 6.22 -22.94 -9.19
C ILE A 72 4.92 -23.37 -8.51
N THR A 73 4.92 -23.28 -7.18
CA THR A 73 3.72 -23.47 -6.35
C THR A 73 3.15 -22.10 -5.99
N PHE A 74 1.83 -21.91 -6.18
CA PHE A 74 1.13 -20.70 -5.76
C PHE A 74 0.37 -20.97 -4.46
N VAL A 75 0.47 -20.02 -3.52
CA VAL A 75 -0.25 -20.02 -2.26
C VAL A 75 -1.09 -18.75 -2.16
N SER A 76 -2.33 -18.88 -1.71
CA SER A 76 -3.21 -17.71 -1.48
C SER A 76 -2.70 -16.85 -0.34
N PRO A 77 -2.81 -15.51 -0.41
CA PRO A 77 -2.28 -14.61 0.61
C PRO A 77 -3.08 -14.70 1.92
N ARG A 78 -2.37 -14.68 3.05
CA ARG A 78 -2.92 -14.64 4.42
C ARG A 78 -2.49 -13.35 5.10
N MET A 79 -3.15 -12.23 4.76
CA MET A 79 -2.74 -10.89 5.19
C MET A 79 -2.69 -10.69 6.70
N ASP A 80 -3.63 -11.26 7.44
CA ASP A 80 -3.65 -11.26 8.91
C ASP A 80 -2.40 -11.89 9.52
N LEU A 81 -1.92 -12.98 8.92
CA LEU A 81 -0.69 -13.64 9.31
C LEU A 81 0.54 -12.74 9.05
N TYR A 82 0.62 -12.13 7.86
CA TYR A 82 1.75 -11.27 7.51
C TYR A 82 1.82 -10.03 8.40
N LEU A 83 0.67 -9.46 8.73
CA LEU A 83 0.56 -8.35 9.67
C LEU A 83 0.97 -8.72 11.09
N ARG A 84 0.68 -9.95 11.51
CA ARG A 84 1.16 -10.46 12.80
C ARG A 84 2.68 -10.51 12.83
N PHE A 85 3.32 -11.06 11.79
CA PHE A 85 4.79 -11.09 11.70
C PHE A 85 5.39 -9.69 11.63
N SER A 86 4.76 -8.76 10.90
CA SER A 86 5.16 -7.37 10.88
C SER A 86 5.17 -6.75 12.27
N ARG A 87 4.10 -6.94 13.06
CA ARG A 87 4.04 -6.44 14.45
C ARG A 87 5.14 -7.05 15.33
N MET A 88 5.37 -8.37 15.25
CA MET A 88 6.44 -9.03 15.99
C MET A 88 7.84 -8.48 15.61
N ALA A 89 8.06 -8.14 14.34
CA ALA A 89 9.27 -7.48 13.90
C ALA A 89 9.42 -6.08 14.52
N HIS A 90 8.33 -5.29 14.56
CA HIS A 90 8.33 -3.98 15.22
C HIS A 90 8.58 -4.06 16.72
N GLU A 91 8.09 -5.09 17.39
CA GLU A 91 8.40 -5.35 18.81
C GLU A 91 9.92 -5.56 19.02
N ILE A 92 10.59 -6.28 18.11
CA ILE A 92 12.05 -6.41 18.14
C ILE A 92 12.73 -5.05 17.95
N TYR A 93 12.28 -4.24 16.98
CA TYR A 93 12.86 -2.93 16.72
C TYR A 93 12.69 -1.96 17.90
N ALA A 94 11.57 -2.03 18.62
CA ALA A 94 11.26 -1.18 19.78
C ALA A 94 12.29 -1.29 20.91
N GLU A 95 12.99 -2.42 21.04
CA GLU A 95 14.04 -2.60 22.02
C GLU A 95 15.33 -1.82 21.72
N TYR A 96 15.45 -1.29 20.48
CA TYR A 96 16.61 -0.51 20.04
C TYR A 96 16.32 0.97 19.93
N THR A 97 15.09 1.36 19.58
CA THR A 97 14.69 2.75 19.43
C THR A 97 13.16 2.92 19.40
N ASP A 98 12.69 4.05 19.92
CA ASP A 98 11.30 4.52 19.78
C ASP A 98 11.04 5.26 18.44
N LYS A 99 12.11 5.57 17.70
CA LYS A 99 12.02 6.21 16.39
C LYS A 99 11.96 5.15 15.30
N GLN A 100 10.75 4.67 15.07
CA GLN A 100 10.42 3.68 14.06
C GLN A 100 9.44 4.28 13.06
N GLU A 101 9.80 4.27 11.79
CA GLU A 101 8.92 4.71 10.72
C GLU A 101 8.68 3.56 9.74
N PRO A 102 7.51 2.89 9.81
CA PRO A 102 7.13 1.85 8.86
C PRO A 102 7.07 2.37 7.43
N TYR A 103 7.54 1.55 6.49
CA TYR A 103 7.38 1.76 5.06
C TYR A 103 6.83 0.49 4.41
N GLY A 104 5.52 0.33 4.49
CA GLY A 104 4.90 -0.95 4.20
C GLY A 104 4.81 -1.85 5.44
N ILE A 105 4.43 -3.10 5.23
CA ILE A 105 4.30 -4.10 6.30
C ILE A 105 5.59 -4.88 6.57
N ASP A 106 6.59 -4.73 5.70
CA ASP A 106 7.84 -5.49 5.68
C ASP A 106 9.08 -4.62 5.77
N GLU A 107 8.94 -3.30 5.71
CA GLU A 107 10.04 -2.36 5.75
C GLU A 107 9.89 -1.35 6.90
N CYS A 108 11.02 -0.96 7.53
CA CYS A 108 11.02 0.04 8.58
C CYS A 108 12.34 0.81 8.64
N TRP A 109 12.25 2.16 8.77
CA TRP A 109 13.39 2.98 9.16
C TRP A 109 13.49 3.07 10.68
N LEU A 110 14.71 3.01 11.19
CA LEU A 110 15.05 3.09 12.60
C LEU A 110 16.13 4.16 12.79
N ASP A 111 15.90 5.18 13.62
CA ASP A 111 16.94 6.12 14.02
C ASP A 111 17.55 5.64 15.34
N VAL A 112 18.71 5.03 15.26
CA VAL A 112 19.44 4.50 16.42
C VAL A 112 20.57 5.42 16.90
N THR A 113 20.58 6.69 16.44
CA THR A 113 21.62 7.67 16.81
C THR A 113 21.78 7.79 18.34
N GLY A 114 20.65 7.84 19.07
CA GLY A 114 20.65 7.95 20.54
C GLY A 114 20.95 6.65 21.27
N SER A 115 20.88 5.50 20.61
CA SER A 115 21.02 4.17 21.23
C SER A 115 22.45 3.65 21.22
N SER A 116 23.34 4.29 20.47
CA SER A 116 24.71 3.81 20.24
C SER A 116 25.55 3.67 21.51
N SER A 117 25.30 4.49 22.53
CA SER A 117 26.00 4.39 23.83
C SER A 117 25.64 3.16 24.65
N LEU A 118 24.43 2.61 24.42
CA LEU A 118 23.89 1.46 25.19
C LEU A 118 23.91 0.14 24.40
N LYS A 119 23.73 0.23 23.07
CA LYS A 119 23.51 -0.93 22.20
C LYS A 119 24.65 -1.14 21.18
N GLY A 120 25.64 -0.27 21.16
CA GLY A 120 26.74 -0.32 20.20
C GLY A 120 26.48 0.50 18.92
N ASP A 121 27.39 0.45 17.98
CA ASP A 121 27.26 1.19 16.73
C ASP A 121 26.13 0.65 15.82
N GLY A 122 25.79 1.40 14.78
CA GLY A 122 24.68 1.03 13.88
C GLY A 122 24.89 -0.32 13.18
N LEU A 123 26.13 -0.72 12.90
CA LEU A 123 26.42 -2.02 12.30
C LEU A 123 26.17 -3.17 13.29
N LEU A 124 26.58 -3.00 14.55
CA LEU A 124 26.36 -3.99 15.61
C LEU A 124 24.85 -4.17 15.87
N ILE A 125 24.10 -3.05 15.96
CA ILE A 125 22.65 -3.09 16.13
C ILE A 125 21.98 -3.80 14.94
N ALA A 126 22.40 -3.55 13.72
CA ALA A 126 21.86 -4.21 12.52
C ALA A 126 22.14 -5.72 12.53
N GLN A 127 23.32 -6.15 12.99
CA GLN A 127 23.70 -7.56 13.14
C GLN A 127 22.83 -8.26 14.20
N GLU A 128 22.60 -7.59 15.32
CA GLU A 128 21.78 -8.13 16.40
C GLU A 128 20.31 -8.26 15.97
N ILE A 129 19.73 -7.23 15.33
CA ILE A 129 18.39 -7.29 14.76
C ILE A 129 18.28 -8.46 13.77
N SER A 130 19.20 -8.57 12.81
CA SER A 130 19.18 -9.66 11.82
C SER A 130 19.25 -11.04 12.50
N LYS A 131 20.09 -11.20 13.53
CA LYS A 131 20.19 -12.45 14.30
C LYS A 131 18.87 -12.77 15.01
N ARG A 132 18.25 -11.79 15.65
CA ARG A 132 17.00 -11.96 16.38
C ARG A 132 15.83 -12.29 15.47
N MET A 133 15.71 -11.61 14.31
CA MET A 133 14.70 -11.92 13.31
C MET A 133 14.77 -13.39 12.87
N LYS A 134 15.98 -13.95 12.72
CA LYS A 134 16.18 -15.38 12.41
C LYS A 134 15.83 -16.30 13.57
N SER A 135 16.33 -15.99 14.78
CA SER A 135 16.19 -16.90 15.93
C SER A 135 14.80 -16.86 16.55
N GLU A 136 14.12 -15.70 16.55
CA GLU A 136 12.82 -15.51 17.21
C GLU A 136 11.65 -15.65 16.25
N LEU A 137 11.79 -15.18 14.98
CA LEU A 137 10.72 -15.20 14.00
C LEU A 137 10.93 -16.20 12.85
N GLY A 138 12.14 -16.75 12.70
CA GLY A 138 12.46 -17.68 11.61
C GLY A 138 12.55 -17.04 10.23
N ILE A 139 12.58 -15.70 10.14
CA ILE A 139 12.66 -14.94 8.88
C ILE A 139 13.97 -14.17 8.78
N THR A 140 14.38 -13.85 7.55
CA THR A 140 15.59 -13.06 7.31
C THR A 140 15.26 -11.64 6.91
N VAL A 141 16.16 -10.71 7.21
CA VAL A 141 16.08 -9.31 6.81
C VAL A 141 17.34 -8.88 6.08
N SER A 142 17.20 -7.91 5.18
CA SER A 142 18.32 -7.15 4.66
C SER A 142 18.31 -5.76 5.29
N VAL A 143 19.46 -5.33 5.85
CA VAL A 143 19.55 -4.08 6.61
C VAL A 143 20.56 -3.15 5.96
N GLY A 144 20.13 -1.92 5.67
CA GLY A 144 21.02 -0.83 5.29
C GLY A 144 21.33 0.06 6.50
N VAL A 145 22.60 0.38 6.70
CA VAL A 145 23.08 1.28 7.77
C VAL A 145 23.65 2.52 7.12
N SER A 146 23.10 3.70 7.41
CA SER A 146 23.51 4.94 6.76
C SER A 146 23.33 6.16 7.66
N PHE A 147 23.64 7.35 7.12
CA PHE A 147 23.47 8.65 7.78
C PHE A 147 22.14 9.34 7.47
N ASN A 148 21.34 8.80 6.54
CA ASN A 148 20.00 9.28 6.20
C ASN A 148 19.09 8.14 5.73
N LYS A 149 17.78 8.43 5.60
CA LYS A 149 16.77 7.45 5.21
C LYS A 149 16.96 6.90 3.80
N ILE A 150 17.41 7.75 2.87
CA ILE A 150 17.54 7.42 1.44
C ILE A 150 18.61 6.35 1.23
N PHE A 151 19.81 6.57 1.80
CA PHE A 151 20.88 5.61 1.65
C PHE A 151 20.79 4.41 2.59
N ALA A 152 20.05 4.53 3.71
CA ALA A 152 19.70 3.36 4.50
C ALA A 152 18.82 2.40 3.69
N LYS A 153 17.78 2.91 2.99
CA LYS A 153 16.95 2.08 2.11
C LYS A 153 17.73 1.53 0.93
N LEU A 154 18.52 2.34 0.24
CA LEU A 154 19.35 1.88 -0.85
C LEU A 154 20.33 0.76 -0.39
N GLY A 155 20.84 0.88 0.86
CA GLY A 155 21.70 -0.13 1.48
C GLY A 155 21.00 -1.46 1.69
N SER A 156 19.73 -1.46 2.15
CA SER A 156 18.98 -2.70 2.33
C SER A 156 18.66 -3.41 1.01
N ASP A 157 18.58 -2.65 -0.10
CA ASP A 157 18.33 -3.20 -1.44
C ASP A 157 19.63 -3.63 -2.15
N TYR A 158 20.80 -3.13 -1.71
CA TYR A 158 22.08 -3.31 -2.39
C TYR A 158 22.54 -4.76 -2.48
N LYS A 159 22.34 -5.52 -1.40
CA LYS A 159 22.63 -6.97 -1.33
C LYS A 159 21.44 -7.67 -0.66
N LYS A 160 20.77 -8.55 -1.41
CA LYS A 160 19.68 -9.41 -0.92
C LYS A 160 19.93 -10.85 -1.37
N PRO A 161 19.54 -11.85 -0.60
CA PRO A 161 18.92 -11.77 0.72
C PRO A 161 19.93 -11.71 1.88
N ASP A 162 19.41 -11.47 3.10
CA ASP A 162 20.07 -11.73 4.36
C ASP A 162 21.44 -11.06 4.48
N ALA A 163 21.50 -9.78 4.15
CA ALA A 163 22.73 -9.01 4.13
C ALA A 163 22.62 -7.70 4.90
N ILE A 164 23.75 -7.24 5.42
CA ILE A 164 23.88 -5.93 6.03
C ILE A 164 24.82 -5.10 5.16
N THR A 165 24.36 -3.94 4.75
CA THR A 165 25.15 -3.03 3.88
C THR A 165 25.31 -1.68 4.55
N THR A 166 26.54 -1.24 4.74
CA THR A 166 26.85 0.12 5.20
C THR A 166 26.94 1.08 4.02
N MET A 167 26.40 2.28 4.18
CA MET A 167 26.57 3.42 3.26
C MET A 167 26.87 4.67 4.08
N TYR A 168 28.09 4.75 4.62
CA TYR A 168 28.52 5.90 5.41
C TYR A 168 28.77 7.13 4.53
N LYS A 169 28.71 8.31 5.15
CA LYS A 169 28.87 9.59 4.47
C LYS A 169 30.20 9.72 3.73
N SER A 170 31.24 9.06 4.21
CA SER A 170 32.56 9.03 3.57
C SER A 170 32.64 8.17 2.30
N GLU A 171 31.74 7.20 2.13
CA GLU A 171 31.83 6.17 1.08
C GLU A 171 30.62 6.08 0.15
N PHE A 172 29.49 6.76 0.49
CA PHE A 172 28.26 6.59 -0.27
C PHE A 172 28.40 6.90 -1.76
N LYS A 173 29.19 7.90 -2.12
CA LYS A 173 29.42 8.24 -3.53
C LYS A 173 30.06 7.10 -4.31
N GLN A 174 31.01 6.38 -3.71
CA GLN A 174 31.67 5.25 -4.37
C GLN A 174 30.71 4.07 -4.56
N LYS A 175 29.85 3.82 -3.57
CA LYS A 175 28.90 2.70 -3.60
C LYS A 175 27.64 3.02 -4.40
N ALA A 176 27.04 4.20 -4.19
CA ALA A 176 25.73 4.55 -4.72
C ALA A 176 25.78 5.18 -6.13
N TRP A 177 26.76 6.02 -6.45
CA TRP A 177 26.75 6.78 -7.70
C TRP A 177 26.89 5.92 -8.97
N ALA A 178 27.46 4.71 -8.85
CA ALA A 178 27.54 3.76 -9.96
C ALA A 178 26.25 2.98 -10.20
N LEU A 179 25.32 3.00 -9.25
CA LEU A 179 24.05 2.27 -9.34
C LEU A 179 23.08 2.92 -10.32
N PRO A 180 22.18 2.12 -10.92
CA PRO A 180 21.10 2.65 -11.76
C PRO A 180 20.29 3.72 -11.02
N VAL A 181 19.89 4.77 -11.70
CA VAL A 181 19.06 5.84 -11.11
C VAL A 181 17.71 5.31 -10.65
N SER A 182 17.22 4.22 -11.23
CA SER A 182 15.98 3.53 -10.81
C SER A 182 16.03 2.94 -9.41
N ASP A 183 17.22 2.75 -8.85
CA ASP A 183 17.38 2.17 -7.52
C ASP A 183 17.22 3.24 -6.42
N LEU A 184 17.26 4.52 -6.81
CA LEU A 184 17.03 5.62 -5.88
C LEU A 184 15.52 5.70 -5.52
N LEU A 185 15.24 5.87 -4.23
CA LEU A 185 13.87 6.02 -3.73
C LEU A 185 13.11 7.11 -4.51
N TYR A 186 11.85 6.86 -4.86
CA TYR A 186 10.95 7.68 -5.68
C TYR A 186 11.28 7.75 -7.19
N VAL A 187 12.28 7.03 -7.68
CA VAL A 187 12.53 6.89 -9.12
C VAL A 187 11.79 5.66 -9.66
N GLY A 188 10.49 5.80 -9.86
CA GLY A 188 9.68 4.77 -10.52
C GLY A 188 9.87 4.74 -12.05
N ARG A 189 9.21 3.79 -12.72
CA ARG A 189 9.33 3.56 -14.17
C ARG A 189 9.16 4.83 -15.03
N SER A 190 8.15 5.65 -14.74
CA SER A 190 7.88 6.90 -15.50
C SER A 190 9.00 7.92 -15.29
N THR A 191 9.48 8.11 -14.06
CA THR A 191 10.59 9.03 -13.74
C THR A 191 11.87 8.55 -14.40
N ASN A 192 12.19 7.26 -14.33
CA ASN A 192 13.35 6.67 -14.98
C ASN A 192 13.34 6.89 -16.51
N GLN A 193 12.20 6.68 -17.17
CA GLN A 193 12.05 6.96 -18.60
C GLN A 193 12.25 8.45 -18.96
N LYS A 194 11.81 9.36 -18.10
CA LYS A 194 12.05 10.81 -18.31
C LYS A 194 13.52 11.15 -18.14
N LEU A 195 14.18 10.66 -17.08
CA LEU A 195 15.60 10.88 -16.83
C LEU A 195 16.49 10.32 -17.95
N ALA A 196 16.15 9.14 -18.47
CA ALA A 196 16.86 8.51 -19.57
C ALA A 196 16.89 9.38 -20.85
N LYS A 197 15.87 10.20 -21.12
CA LYS A 197 15.84 11.14 -22.26
C LYS A 197 16.91 12.23 -22.16
N PHE A 198 17.39 12.52 -20.96
CA PHE A 198 18.46 13.48 -20.67
C PHE A 198 19.82 12.80 -20.45
N GLY A 199 19.94 11.50 -20.76
CA GLY A 199 21.17 10.76 -20.57
C GLY A 199 21.49 10.39 -19.12
N ILE A 200 20.58 10.65 -18.17
CA ILE A 200 20.73 10.35 -16.75
C ILE A 200 20.33 8.89 -16.52
N ARG A 201 21.33 8.04 -16.28
CA ARG A 201 21.16 6.58 -16.11
C ARG A 201 21.57 6.09 -14.74
N THR A 202 22.49 6.78 -14.09
CA THR A 202 23.03 6.44 -12.77
C THR A 202 22.65 7.49 -11.73
N ILE A 203 22.72 7.11 -10.44
CA ILE A 203 22.56 8.06 -9.33
C ILE A 203 23.60 9.17 -9.41
N GLY A 204 24.83 8.83 -9.84
CA GLY A 204 25.90 9.80 -10.04
C GLY A 204 25.63 10.78 -11.20
N ASP A 205 24.98 10.35 -12.28
CA ASP A 205 24.56 11.26 -13.34
C ASP A 205 23.52 12.25 -12.83
N LEU A 206 22.54 11.77 -12.05
CA LEU A 206 21.53 12.60 -11.42
C LEU A 206 22.14 13.62 -10.44
N ALA A 207 23.11 13.19 -9.64
CA ALA A 207 23.80 14.07 -8.69
C ALA A 207 24.58 15.21 -9.36
N ARG A 208 25.10 14.98 -10.58
CA ARG A 208 25.86 15.95 -11.37
C ARG A 208 25.00 16.77 -12.35
N ALA A 209 23.74 16.42 -12.50
CA ALA A 209 22.82 17.13 -13.39
C ALA A 209 22.51 18.54 -12.87
N ASP A 210 22.11 19.43 -13.77
CA ASP A 210 21.63 20.76 -13.40
C ASP A 210 20.28 20.67 -12.70
N GLU A 211 20.20 21.19 -11.48
CA GLU A 211 18.99 21.16 -10.68
C GLU A 211 17.83 21.93 -11.33
N GLY A 212 18.12 23.07 -11.98
CA GLY A 212 17.11 23.87 -12.67
C GLY A 212 16.48 23.11 -13.84
N MET A 213 17.27 22.38 -14.59
CA MET A 213 16.80 21.50 -15.66
C MET A 213 15.91 20.38 -15.09
N LEU A 214 16.34 19.72 -14.01
CA LEU A 214 15.55 18.69 -13.37
C LEU A 214 14.21 19.22 -12.86
N ASN A 215 14.21 20.40 -12.22
CA ASN A 215 13.00 21.03 -11.71
C ASN A 215 12.03 21.43 -12.86
N SER A 216 12.54 21.91 -13.99
CA SER A 216 11.71 22.28 -15.14
C SER A 216 10.96 21.07 -15.74
N HIS A 217 11.55 19.86 -15.72
CA HIS A 217 11.01 18.66 -16.36
C HIS A 217 10.26 17.71 -15.40
N LEU A 218 10.62 17.71 -14.12
CA LEU A 218 10.05 16.83 -13.09
C LEU A 218 9.31 17.59 -11.99
N GLY A 219 9.29 18.94 -12.05
CA GLY A 219 8.75 19.78 -11.00
C GLY A 219 9.54 19.64 -9.69
N LYS A 220 8.91 19.88 -8.56
CA LYS A 220 9.55 19.76 -7.23
C LYS A 220 10.29 18.44 -7.01
N MET A 221 9.84 17.35 -7.63
CA MET A 221 10.52 16.06 -7.52
C MET A 221 11.91 16.07 -8.15
N GLY A 222 12.16 16.91 -9.16
CA GLY A 222 13.48 17.07 -9.74
C GLY A 222 14.52 17.53 -8.73
N SER A 223 14.24 18.62 -8.00
CA SER A 223 15.11 19.12 -6.94
C SER A 223 15.25 18.15 -5.78
N ILE A 224 14.17 17.48 -5.39
CA ILE A 224 14.20 16.46 -4.31
C ILE A 224 15.12 15.30 -4.70
N LEU A 225 14.99 14.75 -5.89
CA LEU A 225 15.81 13.63 -6.36
C LEU A 225 17.27 14.04 -6.51
N TRP A 226 17.54 15.26 -6.97
CA TRP A 226 18.89 15.81 -7.00
C TRP A 226 19.51 15.90 -5.60
N SER A 227 18.76 16.43 -4.63
CA SER A 227 19.19 16.49 -3.23
C SER A 227 19.48 15.10 -2.68
N PHE A 228 18.63 14.11 -2.93
CA PHE A 228 18.82 12.74 -2.48
C PHE A 228 20.10 12.12 -3.10
N ALA A 229 20.31 12.27 -4.41
CA ALA A 229 21.50 11.74 -5.08
C ALA A 229 22.81 12.35 -4.53
N ASN A 230 22.75 13.59 -4.01
CA ASN A 230 23.85 14.28 -3.36
C ASN A 230 23.98 14.00 -1.85
N GLY A 231 23.10 13.21 -1.26
CA GLY A 231 23.13 12.85 0.16
C GLY A 231 22.42 13.83 1.08
N TYR A 232 21.70 14.78 0.53
CA TYR A 232 20.97 15.79 1.31
C TYR A 232 19.56 15.28 1.65
N ASP A 233 19.42 14.61 2.77
CA ASP A 233 18.15 14.25 3.38
C ASP A 233 18.24 14.38 4.91
N GLU A 234 17.55 15.34 5.45
CA GLU A 234 17.47 15.62 6.89
C GLU A 234 16.13 15.20 7.49
N SER A 235 15.27 14.54 6.69
CA SER A 235 13.97 14.09 7.15
C SER A 235 14.12 13.21 8.41
N PRO A 236 13.37 13.49 9.50
CA PRO A 236 13.45 12.67 10.70
C PRO A 236 12.79 11.32 10.47
N VAL A 237 13.27 10.30 11.17
CA VAL A 237 12.50 9.08 11.37
C VAL A 237 11.43 9.39 12.42
N LYS A 238 10.18 9.09 12.12
CA LYS A 238 9.06 9.37 13.01
C LYS A 238 9.15 8.51 14.26
N LEU A 239 8.54 9.02 15.34
CA LEU A 239 8.32 8.19 16.52
C LEU A 239 7.30 7.10 16.22
N GLU A 240 7.46 5.96 16.84
CA GLU A 240 6.44 4.93 16.92
C GLU A 240 5.09 5.56 17.33
N ASN A 241 4.01 5.10 16.76
CA ASN A 241 2.66 5.67 16.99
C ASN A 241 2.43 7.09 16.44
N THR A 242 3.31 7.62 15.60
CA THR A 242 3.02 8.85 14.86
C THR A 242 2.19 8.53 13.62
N HIS A 243 0.88 8.73 13.74
CA HIS A 243 -0.05 8.44 12.64
C HIS A 243 -0.25 9.66 11.74
N ALA A 244 -0.17 9.44 10.44
CA ALA A 244 -0.57 10.47 9.49
C ALA A 244 -2.10 10.63 9.52
N PRO A 245 -2.63 11.86 9.46
CA PRO A 245 -4.08 12.04 9.44
C PRO A 245 -4.69 11.34 8.23
N ILE A 246 -5.78 10.60 8.46
CA ILE A 246 -6.54 9.93 7.41
C ILE A 246 -7.15 11.00 6.50
N LYS A 247 -6.79 11.01 5.23
CA LYS A 247 -7.26 12.02 4.25
C LYS A 247 -8.45 11.54 3.43
N SER A 248 -8.62 10.25 3.30
CA SER A 248 -9.71 9.62 2.54
C SER A 248 -9.87 8.17 2.91
N VAL A 249 -11.07 7.63 2.71
CA VAL A 249 -11.40 6.21 2.85
C VAL A 249 -11.95 5.73 1.51
N GLY A 250 -11.34 4.74 0.90
CA GLY A 250 -11.77 4.23 -0.40
C GLY A 250 -11.58 2.72 -0.51
N ASN A 251 -12.30 2.14 -1.45
CA ASN A 251 -12.15 0.75 -1.85
C ASN A 251 -12.44 0.60 -3.34
N SER A 252 -11.80 -0.39 -3.98
CA SER A 252 -12.01 -0.73 -5.38
C SER A 252 -11.91 -2.24 -5.56
N THR A 253 -12.59 -2.76 -6.56
CA THR A 253 -12.52 -4.18 -6.89
C THR A 253 -12.41 -4.41 -8.40
N THR A 254 -11.65 -5.43 -8.79
CA THR A 254 -11.76 -6.04 -10.11
C THR A 254 -12.89 -7.05 -10.03
N THR A 255 -13.93 -6.85 -10.82
CA THR A 255 -15.13 -7.69 -10.72
C THR A 255 -14.92 -9.08 -11.33
N PRO A 256 -15.57 -10.12 -10.81
CA PRO A 256 -15.44 -11.50 -11.31
C PRO A 256 -15.80 -11.63 -12.80
N LYS A 257 -16.72 -10.81 -13.28
CA LYS A 257 -17.09 -10.66 -14.69
C LYS A 257 -17.12 -9.19 -15.06
N ASP A 258 -17.00 -8.88 -16.35
CA ASP A 258 -17.15 -7.51 -16.83
C ASP A 258 -18.57 -6.99 -16.56
N LEU A 259 -18.66 -5.75 -16.09
CA LEU A 259 -19.94 -5.06 -15.92
C LEU A 259 -20.38 -4.54 -17.28
N VAL A 260 -21.60 -4.84 -17.67
CA VAL A 260 -22.13 -4.53 -19.03
C VAL A 260 -23.38 -3.65 -19.00
N CYS A 261 -23.94 -3.39 -17.82
CA CYS A 261 -25.13 -2.57 -17.67
C CYS A 261 -25.13 -1.75 -16.37
N ASP A 262 -26.02 -0.78 -16.29
CA ASP A 262 -26.20 0.10 -15.12
C ASP A 262 -26.53 -0.68 -13.82
N GLU A 263 -27.22 -1.81 -13.93
CA GLU A 263 -27.59 -2.61 -12.77
C GLU A 263 -26.38 -3.30 -12.16
N ASP A 264 -25.48 -3.84 -13.01
CA ASP A 264 -24.21 -4.42 -12.56
C ASP A 264 -23.40 -3.40 -11.78
N VAL A 265 -23.27 -2.17 -12.33
CA VAL A 265 -22.55 -1.07 -11.71
C VAL A 265 -23.18 -0.68 -10.37
N LYS A 266 -24.50 -0.60 -10.28
CA LYS A 266 -25.19 -0.28 -9.03
C LYS A 266 -24.89 -1.31 -7.95
N ILE A 267 -24.92 -2.61 -8.26
CA ILE A 267 -24.62 -3.68 -7.31
C ILE A 267 -23.21 -3.44 -6.72
N VAL A 268 -22.20 -3.30 -7.57
CA VAL A 268 -20.81 -3.16 -7.12
C VAL A 268 -20.59 -1.85 -6.38
N LEU A 269 -21.16 -0.73 -6.85
CA LEU A 269 -21.05 0.56 -6.15
C LEU A 269 -21.67 0.52 -4.75
N TYR A 270 -22.80 -0.17 -4.56
CA TYR A 270 -23.39 -0.34 -3.23
C TYR A 270 -22.51 -1.18 -2.31
N ILE A 271 -21.94 -2.28 -2.80
CA ILE A 271 -20.99 -3.10 -2.01
C ILE A 271 -19.80 -2.27 -1.54
N LEU A 272 -19.20 -1.51 -2.46
CA LEU A 272 -18.06 -0.65 -2.15
C LEU A 272 -18.46 0.50 -1.21
N ALA A 273 -19.61 1.12 -1.43
CA ALA A 273 -20.11 2.19 -0.57
C ALA A 273 -20.41 1.68 0.85
N GLU A 274 -20.92 0.46 1.02
CA GLU A 274 -21.09 -0.16 2.34
C GLU A 274 -19.75 -0.30 3.08
N SER A 275 -18.71 -0.79 2.40
CA SER A 275 -17.36 -0.89 2.96
C SER A 275 -16.79 0.48 3.34
N VAL A 276 -16.88 1.47 2.45
CA VAL A 276 -16.38 2.83 2.68
C VAL A 276 -17.12 3.52 3.81
N ALA A 277 -18.47 3.47 3.80
CA ALA A 277 -19.31 4.11 4.79
C ALA A 277 -19.11 3.51 6.19
N ALA A 278 -19.04 2.17 6.31
CA ALA A 278 -18.79 1.50 7.58
C ALA A 278 -17.43 1.94 8.17
N ARG A 279 -16.38 1.99 7.36
CA ARG A 279 -15.05 2.42 7.78
C ARG A 279 -15.00 3.91 8.15
N LEU A 280 -15.76 4.77 7.46
CA LEU A 280 -15.93 6.18 7.86
C LEU A 280 -16.55 6.27 9.26
N ARG A 281 -17.66 5.53 9.51
CA ARG A 281 -18.32 5.51 10.82
C ARG A 281 -17.42 4.95 11.92
N GLU A 282 -16.72 3.85 11.66
CA GLU A 282 -15.76 3.23 12.61
C GLU A 282 -14.66 4.19 13.06
N ASN A 283 -14.23 5.10 12.18
CA ASN A 283 -13.18 6.08 12.46
C ASN A 283 -13.73 7.48 12.84
N GLY A 284 -15.05 7.63 13.01
CA GLY A 284 -15.67 8.90 13.39
C GLY A 284 -15.56 9.99 12.31
N PHE A 285 -15.60 9.61 11.03
CA PHE A 285 -15.49 10.54 9.90
C PHE A 285 -16.76 10.61 9.06
N ARG A 286 -16.90 11.75 8.38
CA ARG A 286 -17.82 11.98 7.26
C ARG A 286 -17.02 12.52 6.08
N CYS A 287 -17.39 12.17 4.85
CA CYS A 287 -16.77 12.73 3.64
C CYS A 287 -17.59 13.86 3.07
N ARG A 288 -16.93 14.85 2.47
CA ARG A 288 -17.54 15.96 1.71
C ARG A 288 -17.32 15.84 0.19
N VAL A 289 -16.54 14.86 -0.21
CA VAL A 289 -16.27 14.55 -1.62
C VAL A 289 -16.46 13.05 -1.83
N VAL A 290 -17.22 12.68 -2.85
CA VAL A 290 -17.31 11.32 -3.35
C VAL A 290 -16.55 11.23 -4.67
N GLU A 291 -15.68 10.22 -4.77
CA GLU A 291 -14.87 9.93 -5.95
C GLU A 291 -15.17 8.52 -6.44
N ILE A 292 -15.19 8.34 -7.74
CA ILE A 292 -15.17 7.02 -8.38
C ILE A 292 -13.91 6.85 -9.23
N SER A 293 -13.44 5.61 -9.31
CA SER A 293 -12.48 5.17 -10.32
C SER A 293 -13.12 4.09 -11.18
N VAL A 294 -12.93 4.17 -12.48
CA VAL A 294 -13.47 3.21 -13.44
C VAL A 294 -12.36 2.74 -14.36
N ARG A 295 -12.28 1.44 -14.60
CA ARG A 295 -11.33 0.84 -15.53
C ARG A 295 -12.09 -0.09 -16.48
N ASP A 296 -11.95 0.11 -17.77
CA ASP A 296 -12.55 -0.75 -18.77
C ASP A 296 -11.78 -2.07 -18.97
N ASN A 297 -12.28 -2.95 -19.83
CA ASN A 297 -11.69 -4.24 -20.13
C ASN A 297 -10.43 -4.16 -21.01
N GLU A 298 -10.15 -2.99 -21.61
CA GLU A 298 -8.88 -2.69 -22.30
C GLU A 298 -7.86 -2.00 -21.40
N LEU A 299 -8.15 -1.90 -20.08
CA LEU A 299 -7.31 -1.34 -19.04
C LEU A 299 -7.17 0.20 -19.07
N PHE A 300 -7.93 0.90 -19.88
CA PHE A 300 -8.04 2.34 -19.77
C PHE A 300 -8.79 2.70 -18.48
N SER A 301 -8.27 3.66 -17.74
CA SER A 301 -8.86 4.07 -16.45
C SER A 301 -8.98 5.57 -16.31
N PHE A 302 -10.03 6.00 -15.63
CA PHE A 302 -10.20 7.38 -15.23
C PHE A 302 -10.77 7.48 -13.81
N THR A 303 -10.61 8.66 -13.23
CA THR A 303 -11.15 9.01 -11.92
C THR A 303 -11.98 10.29 -12.04
N ARG A 304 -13.12 10.34 -11.36
CA ARG A 304 -13.97 11.54 -11.26
C ARG A 304 -14.48 11.69 -9.84
N GLN A 305 -14.57 12.94 -9.41
CA GLN A 305 -15.06 13.27 -8.07
C GLN A 305 -16.06 14.42 -8.10
N LYS A 306 -16.92 14.46 -7.09
CA LYS A 306 -17.91 15.51 -6.90
C LYS A 306 -17.95 15.90 -5.42
N LYS A 307 -17.93 17.22 -5.16
CA LYS A 307 -18.25 17.74 -3.83
C LYS A 307 -19.75 17.56 -3.61
N ILE A 308 -20.09 17.08 -2.41
CA ILE A 308 -21.48 16.82 -2.02
C ILE A 308 -22.00 17.91 -1.10
N ASP A 309 -23.30 18.11 -1.09
CA ASP A 309 -23.93 19.24 -0.40
C ASP A 309 -23.79 19.13 1.12
N HIS A 310 -23.81 17.92 1.66
CA HIS A 310 -23.72 17.63 3.09
C HIS A 310 -22.66 16.57 3.38
N ALA A 311 -21.87 16.77 4.45
CA ALA A 311 -20.93 15.75 4.90
C ALA A 311 -21.67 14.46 5.27
N THR A 312 -21.23 13.31 4.77
CA THR A 312 -21.94 12.06 4.96
C THR A 312 -21.03 10.85 5.23
N ASN A 313 -21.56 9.92 6.00
CA ASN A 313 -21.11 8.52 6.13
C ASN A 313 -22.28 7.55 5.93
N ILE A 314 -23.37 8.04 5.30
CA ILE A 314 -24.57 7.25 5.00
C ILE A 314 -24.31 6.47 3.71
N THR A 315 -24.41 5.15 3.79
CA THR A 315 -24.13 4.24 2.66
C THR A 315 -24.95 4.58 1.42
N GLY A 316 -26.26 4.85 1.59
CA GLY A 316 -27.15 5.15 0.48
C GLY A 316 -26.82 6.46 -0.24
N GLU A 317 -26.36 7.49 0.49
CA GLU A 317 -25.94 8.78 -0.08
C GLU A 317 -24.65 8.60 -0.88
N ILE A 318 -23.63 7.95 -0.30
CA ILE A 318 -22.36 7.68 -0.99
C ILE A 318 -22.60 6.89 -2.29
N ALA A 319 -23.41 5.82 -2.24
CA ALA A 319 -23.74 5.01 -3.42
C ALA A 319 -24.49 5.81 -4.48
N ALA A 320 -25.44 6.67 -4.08
CA ALA A 320 -26.23 7.50 -4.99
C ALA A 320 -25.32 8.54 -5.72
N TYR A 321 -24.45 9.23 -4.98
CA TYR A 321 -23.49 10.16 -5.58
C TYR A 321 -22.48 9.44 -6.48
N ALA A 322 -21.96 8.30 -6.06
CA ALA A 322 -21.06 7.49 -6.88
C ALA A 322 -21.73 7.07 -8.20
N TYR A 323 -22.98 6.63 -8.15
CA TYR A 323 -23.71 6.27 -9.35
C TYR A 323 -24.04 7.48 -10.23
N GLN A 324 -24.39 8.63 -9.63
CA GLN A 324 -24.60 9.87 -10.39
C GLN A 324 -23.33 10.28 -11.14
N ILE A 325 -22.17 10.29 -10.47
CA ILE A 325 -20.88 10.60 -11.09
C ILE A 325 -20.59 9.62 -12.24
N PHE A 326 -20.89 8.34 -12.05
CA PHE A 326 -20.75 7.33 -13.09
C PHE A 326 -21.60 7.67 -14.33
N LYS A 327 -22.89 7.95 -14.16
CA LYS A 327 -23.80 8.28 -15.26
C LYS A 327 -23.42 9.55 -16.00
N GLU A 328 -22.87 10.54 -15.31
CA GLU A 328 -22.43 11.80 -15.90
C GLU A 328 -21.14 11.64 -16.75
N ASN A 329 -20.34 10.56 -16.52
CA ASN A 329 -18.99 10.45 -17.08
C ASN A 329 -18.73 9.16 -17.88
N TYR A 330 -19.65 8.22 -17.94
CA TYR A 330 -19.47 6.95 -18.66
C TYR A 330 -20.62 6.68 -19.64
N ASN A 331 -20.27 6.37 -20.86
CA ASN A 331 -21.22 6.23 -21.98
C ASN A 331 -21.35 4.80 -22.51
N TRP A 332 -20.87 3.80 -21.75
CA TRP A 332 -20.89 2.37 -22.14
C TRP A 332 -20.15 2.06 -23.45
N SER A 333 -19.09 2.82 -23.75
CA SER A 333 -18.24 2.54 -24.92
C SER A 333 -17.59 1.16 -24.86
N LYS A 334 -17.33 0.66 -23.65
CA LYS A 334 -16.72 -0.65 -23.37
C LYS A 334 -17.27 -1.24 -22.06
N PRO A 335 -17.20 -2.57 -21.89
CA PRO A 335 -17.45 -3.20 -20.58
C PRO A 335 -16.46 -2.74 -19.52
N ILE A 336 -16.89 -2.70 -18.25
CA ILE A 336 -16.06 -2.26 -17.12
C ILE A 336 -15.48 -3.50 -16.43
N ARG A 337 -14.17 -3.48 -16.24
CA ARG A 337 -13.41 -4.52 -15.54
C ARG A 337 -13.27 -4.27 -14.05
N SER A 338 -13.12 -3.01 -13.65
CA SER A 338 -12.85 -2.64 -12.26
C SER A 338 -13.48 -1.29 -11.95
N ILE A 339 -14.01 -1.16 -10.74
CA ILE A 339 -14.62 0.08 -10.27
C ILE A 339 -14.25 0.32 -8.80
N GLY A 340 -14.16 1.58 -8.40
CA GLY A 340 -13.85 1.99 -7.03
C GLY A 340 -14.71 3.15 -6.57
N VAL A 341 -14.86 3.25 -5.24
CA VAL A 341 -15.53 4.35 -4.53
C VAL A 341 -14.59 4.86 -3.44
N ARG A 342 -14.50 6.18 -3.30
CA ARG A 342 -13.72 6.85 -2.25
C ARG A 342 -14.49 8.01 -1.66
N GLY A 343 -14.52 8.10 -0.33
CA GLY A 343 -14.91 9.31 0.42
C GLY A 343 -13.64 10.11 0.75
N ALA A 344 -13.60 11.37 0.36
CA ALA A 344 -12.47 12.27 0.57
C ALA A 344 -12.93 13.58 1.22
N ASP A 345 -11.97 14.48 1.52
CA ASP A 345 -12.23 15.73 2.24
C ASP A 345 -12.98 15.44 3.55
N LEU A 346 -12.28 14.66 4.42
CA LEU A 346 -12.89 14.11 5.63
C LEU A 346 -13.03 15.18 6.72
N VAL A 347 -14.16 15.14 7.39
CA VAL A 347 -14.45 15.90 8.62
C VAL A 347 -14.85 14.91 9.73
N THR A 348 -14.66 15.32 10.98
CA THR A 348 -15.07 14.50 12.14
C THR A 348 -16.60 14.51 12.32
N ASP A 349 -17.15 13.55 13.04
CA ASP A 349 -18.59 13.48 13.33
C ASP A 349 -19.15 14.72 14.05
N ASN A 350 -18.29 15.47 14.77
CA ASN A 350 -18.65 16.71 15.45
C ASN A 350 -18.62 17.95 14.54
N TYR A 351 -18.47 17.76 13.22
CA TYR A 351 -18.46 18.87 12.27
C TYR A 351 -19.84 19.55 12.23
N TRP A 352 -19.84 20.86 12.46
CA TRP A 352 -21.03 21.70 12.37
C TRP A 352 -21.40 21.92 10.91
N GLU A 353 -22.61 21.54 10.56
CA GLU A 353 -23.15 21.70 9.22
C GLU A 353 -24.42 22.54 9.27
N GLN A 354 -24.53 23.50 8.35
CA GLN A 354 -25.75 24.27 8.24
C GLN A 354 -26.84 23.38 7.62
N ILE A 355 -27.95 23.26 8.35
CA ILE A 355 -29.11 22.48 7.88
C ILE A 355 -29.79 23.28 6.78
N ASP A 356 -30.01 22.66 5.64
CA ASP A 356 -30.81 23.17 4.54
C ASP A 356 -32.29 22.93 4.83
N LEU A 357 -33.14 23.91 4.49
CA LEU A 357 -34.59 23.82 4.64
C LEU A 357 -35.24 22.72 3.78
N PHE A 358 -34.54 22.26 2.74
CA PHE A 358 -35.02 21.24 1.80
C PHE A 358 -34.51 19.83 2.13
N SER A 359 -33.55 19.69 3.04
CA SER A 359 -33.04 18.39 3.47
C SER A 359 -33.84 17.83 4.63
N SER A 360 -34.36 16.61 4.49
CA SER A 360 -35.04 15.91 5.58
C SER A 360 -34.03 15.37 6.60
N VAL A 361 -33.75 16.14 7.63
CA VAL A 361 -32.88 15.73 8.75
C VAL A 361 -33.34 14.40 9.35
N GLU A 362 -34.65 14.26 9.60
CA GLU A 362 -35.22 13.04 10.14
C GLU A 362 -34.95 11.80 9.27
N LYS A 363 -35.05 11.95 7.95
CA LYS A 363 -34.75 10.86 7.00
C LYS A 363 -33.29 10.45 7.07
N ARG A 364 -32.38 11.42 7.14
CA ARG A 364 -30.92 11.15 7.25
C ARG A 364 -30.60 10.49 8.58
N GLU A 365 -31.15 10.96 9.70
CA GLU A 365 -30.94 10.33 11.01
C GLU A 365 -31.46 8.89 11.04
N LYS A 366 -32.64 8.61 10.44
CA LYS A 366 -33.15 7.26 10.30
C LYS A 366 -32.21 6.36 9.49
N GLN A 367 -31.65 6.87 8.39
CA GLN A 367 -30.69 6.14 7.58
C GLN A 367 -29.40 5.87 8.34
N MET A 368 -28.87 6.83 9.09
CA MET A 368 -27.67 6.66 9.93
C MET A 368 -27.90 5.58 11.00
N LYS A 369 -29.04 5.61 11.70
CA LYS A 369 -29.41 4.59 12.70
C LYS A 369 -29.53 3.20 12.06
N MET A 370 -30.12 3.13 10.87
CA MET A 370 -30.22 1.88 10.11
C MET A 370 -28.86 1.34 9.70
N ASP A 371 -27.99 2.17 9.15
CA ASP A 371 -26.64 1.76 8.75
C ASP A 371 -25.81 1.29 9.97
N SER A 372 -25.91 1.98 11.12
CA SER A 372 -25.27 1.56 12.37
C SER A 372 -25.79 0.21 12.88
N ALA A 373 -27.10 -0.03 12.78
CA ALA A 373 -27.69 -1.32 13.15
C ALA A 373 -27.23 -2.45 12.21
N VAL A 374 -27.10 -2.18 10.91
CA VAL A 374 -26.55 -3.14 9.93
C VAL A 374 -25.10 -3.46 10.24
N ASP A 375 -24.27 -2.45 10.56
CA ASP A 375 -22.89 -2.65 10.94
C ASP A 375 -22.76 -3.53 12.19
N GLU A 376 -23.62 -3.31 13.20
CA GLU A 376 -23.65 -4.11 14.43
C GLU A 376 -24.05 -5.57 14.17
N ILE A 377 -25.07 -5.80 13.34
CA ILE A 377 -25.49 -7.15 12.94
C ILE A 377 -24.34 -7.86 12.22
N ARG A 378 -23.71 -7.20 11.25
CA ARG A 378 -22.60 -7.79 10.48
C ARG A 378 -21.37 -8.09 11.34
N ARG A 379 -21.07 -7.23 12.32
CA ARG A 379 -19.97 -7.47 13.26
C ARG A 379 -20.21 -8.73 14.12
N ARG A 380 -21.46 -9.03 14.48
CA ARG A 380 -21.83 -10.18 15.33
C ARG A 380 -22.00 -11.47 14.55
N PHE A 381 -22.57 -11.39 13.35
CA PHE A 381 -23.05 -12.55 12.60
C PHE A 381 -22.39 -12.72 11.23
N GLY A 382 -21.43 -11.86 10.89
CA GLY A 382 -20.70 -11.88 9.61
C GLY A 382 -21.37 -11.02 8.53
N PHE A 383 -20.59 -10.70 7.51
CA PHE A 383 -20.98 -9.76 6.43
C PHE A 383 -22.29 -10.15 5.72
N TYR A 384 -22.46 -11.45 5.44
CA TYR A 384 -23.61 -11.95 4.67
C TYR A 384 -24.89 -12.15 5.48
N SER A 385 -24.87 -11.90 6.79
CA SER A 385 -26.04 -12.05 7.68
C SER A 385 -27.22 -11.15 7.33
N ILE A 386 -26.92 -9.97 6.77
CA ILE A 386 -27.91 -9.02 6.27
C ILE A 386 -27.40 -8.36 4.99
N GLN A 387 -28.22 -8.38 3.94
CA GLN A 387 -27.88 -7.82 2.63
C GLN A 387 -29.04 -7.00 2.07
N ARG A 388 -28.72 -6.05 1.19
CA ARG A 388 -29.74 -5.28 0.44
C ARG A 388 -30.39 -6.17 -0.63
N GLY A 389 -31.67 -5.99 -0.87
CA GLY A 389 -32.42 -6.75 -1.90
C GLY A 389 -31.78 -6.66 -3.31
N LEU A 390 -31.08 -5.56 -3.60
CA LEU A 390 -30.33 -5.38 -4.86
C LEU A 390 -29.28 -6.49 -5.08
N MET A 391 -28.65 -7.00 -4.01
CA MET A 391 -27.60 -8.02 -4.09
C MET A 391 -28.10 -9.36 -4.62
N TYR A 392 -29.39 -9.64 -4.48
CA TYR A 392 -30.00 -10.89 -4.97
C TYR A 392 -30.22 -10.92 -6.48
N ARG A 393 -30.03 -9.79 -7.19
CA ARG A 393 -30.16 -9.73 -8.65
C ARG A 393 -29.00 -10.41 -9.38
N ASP A 394 -27.81 -10.37 -8.81
CA ASP A 394 -26.63 -11.05 -9.34
C ASP A 394 -25.77 -11.59 -8.20
N ARG A 395 -25.82 -12.91 -8.00
CA ARG A 395 -25.09 -13.58 -6.92
C ARG A 395 -23.59 -13.62 -7.13
N ILE A 396 -23.13 -13.57 -8.40
CA ILE A 396 -21.69 -13.58 -8.72
C ILE A 396 -21.08 -12.22 -8.33
N LEU A 397 -21.71 -11.12 -8.75
CA LEU A 397 -21.24 -9.79 -8.42
C LEU A 397 -21.38 -9.47 -6.92
N SER A 398 -22.39 -10.03 -6.24
CA SER A 398 -22.65 -9.78 -4.82
C SER A 398 -21.90 -10.71 -3.87
N ALA A 399 -21.15 -11.68 -4.37
CA ALA A 399 -20.32 -12.58 -3.55
C ALA A 399 -19.03 -11.90 -2.99
N VAL A 400 -18.77 -10.65 -3.33
CA VAL A 400 -17.58 -9.89 -2.90
C VAL A 400 -17.80 -9.31 -1.49
N ASN A 401 -16.98 -9.71 -0.53
CA ASN A 401 -16.90 -9.06 0.78
C ASN A 401 -15.85 -7.94 0.76
N ALA A 402 -16.23 -6.80 0.19
CA ALA A 402 -15.31 -5.69 -0.01
C ALA A 402 -14.72 -5.09 1.28
N LYS A 403 -15.26 -5.43 2.47
CA LYS A 403 -14.72 -4.97 3.75
C LYS A 403 -13.59 -5.90 4.26
N GLU A 404 -13.81 -7.20 4.25
CA GLU A 404 -12.84 -8.19 4.76
C GLU A 404 -11.78 -8.57 3.72
N GLU A 405 -12.16 -8.59 2.44
CA GLU A 405 -11.24 -8.83 1.33
C GLU A 405 -10.45 -7.58 0.92
N HIS A 406 -10.61 -6.48 1.66
CA HIS A 406 -9.88 -5.25 1.40
C HIS A 406 -8.40 -5.48 1.62
N THR A 407 -7.63 -5.53 0.52
CA THR A 407 -6.17 -5.53 0.59
C THR A 407 -5.71 -4.20 1.15
N VAL A 408 -5.20 -4.22 2.36
CA VAL A 408 -4.76 -3.01 3.05
C VAL A 408 -3.56 -2.41 2.32
N HIS A 409 -3.67 -1.14 1.93
CA HIS A 409 -2.49 -0.42 1.51
C HIS A 409 -1.57 -0.22 2.72
N PRO A 410 -0.28 -0.59 2.61
CA PRO A 410 0.67 -0.60 3.73
C PRO A 410 0.77 0.73 4.49
N HIS A 411 0.57 1.86 3.81
CA HIS A 411 0.70 3.19 4.40
C HIS A 411 -0.40 3.62 5.39
N GLY A 412 -1.46 2.83 5.55
CA GLY A 412 -2.56 3.16 6.47
C GLY A 412 -2.79 2.13 7.57
N TYR A 413 -1.94 1.10 7.65
CA TYR A 413 -2.23 -0.05 8.50
C TYR A 413 -1.75 0.10 9.95
N PHE A 414 -0.73 0.90 10.18
CA PHE A 414 -0.20 1.23 11.51
C PHE A 414 -0.78 2.58 12.01
N GLY A 415 -1.95 2.97 11.51
CA GLY A 415 -2.70 4.12 11.93
C GLY A 415 -3.82 3.77 12.90
#